data_a9c796601a178b9719004fdb8fa81cde
#
_entry.id   a9c796601a178b9719004fdb8fa81cde
#
_cell.length_a   1.000
_cell.length_b   1.000
_cell.length_c   1.000
_cell.angle_alpha   90.00
_cell.angle_beta   90.00
_cell.angle_gamma   90.00
#
_symmetry.space_group_name_H-M   'P 1'
#
loop_
_entity.id
_entity.type
_entity.pdbx_description
1 polymer ?
#
loop_
_entity_poly.entity_id
_entity_poly.type
_entity_poly.pdbx_seq_one_letter_code
_entity_poly.pdbx_strand_id
1 'polypeptide(L)'
;YPFDWKTFNEYKGTIKVGVTNAWTGKAEYKDGMKLDKKCTMLRATCAIPFAFPTIKVDGKPYYDGGIADPIPIRRSIEDGNDKNLIVLTRPEGYRKELSKSNKAAAKLLKRKYPHLPELLLNRHIRYNKTVRYCEQLEREGKAVILRPEYTIDSLEKDIDVLKQTYDMGYRVTKENINRIKELF
;
A
#
# COMPACT_ATOMS: atom_id res chain seq x y z
N TYR A 1 16.64 9.35 -12.99
CA TYR A 1 17.40 10.03 -11.94
C TYR A 1 17.92 8.97 -10.97
N PRO A 2 19.20 9.00 -10.54
CA PRO A 2 19.71 8.10 -9.52
C PRO A 2 19.03 8.40 -8.17
N PHE A 3 18.88 7.37 -7.33
CA PHE A 3 18.31 7.54 -5.99
C PHE A 3 19.30 8.33 -5.10
N ASP A 4 18.81 9.37 -4.45
CA ASP A 4 19.62 10.21 -3.56
C ASP A 4 19.77 9.55 -2.18
N TRP A 5 20.77 8.68 -2.07
CA TRP A 5 21.08 7.98 -0.83
C TRP A 5 21.52 8.92 0.30
N LYS A 6 22.13 10.07 -0.03
CA LYS A 6 22.56 11.02 0.99
C LYS A 6 21.38 11.63 1.69
N THR A 7 20.48 12.26 0.94
CA THR A 7 19.25 12.85 1.50
C THR A 7 18.39 11.80 2.20
N PHE A 8 18.27 10.59 1.65
CA PHE A 8 17.54 9.51 2.28
C PHE A 8 18.10 9.14 3.65
N ASN A 9 19.43 8.99 3.78
CA ASN A 9 20.07 8.63 5.06
C ASN A 9 20.03 9.76 6.11
N GLU A 10 19.87 11.01 5.69
CA GLU A 10 19.73 12.18 6.57
C GLU A 10 18.29 12.38 7.05
N TYR A 11 17.31 11.66 6.48
CA TYR A 11 15.90 11.76 6.87
C TYR A 11 15.70 11.37 8.35
N LYS A 12 15.02 12.23 9.11
CA LYS A 12 14.83 12.05 10.56
C LYS A 12 13.48 11.41 10.94
N GLY A 13 12.59 11.23 9.97
CA GLY A 13 11.33 10.56 10.19
C GLY A 13 11.44 9.04 10.19
N THR A 14 10.33 8.38 10.47
CA THR A 14 10.22 6.92 10.40
C THR A 14 9.57 6.49 9.10
N ILE A 15 10.19 5.54 8.39
CA ILE A 15 9.62 4.91 7.21
C ILE A 15 9.30 3.46 7.55
N LYS A 16 8.06 3.04 7.33
CA LYS A 16 7.65 1.65 7.49
C LYS A 16 7.20 1.06 6.17
N VAL A 17 7.70 -0.11 5.84
CA VAL A 17 7.32 -0.86 4.64
C VAL A 17 6.50 -2.07 5.06
N GLY A 18 5.21 -2.07 4.69
CA GLY A 18 4.31 -3.19 4.96
C GLY A 18 4.59 -4.36 4.01
N VAL A 19 4.72 -5.56 4.55
CA VAL A 19 4.89 -6.81 3.79
C VAL A 19 4.01 -7.91 4.39
N THR A 20 3.61 -8.88 3.58
CA THR A 20 2.88 -10.06 4.05
C THR A 20 3.82 -11.23 4.21
N ASN A 21 4.00 -11.72 5.44
CA ASN A 21 4.77 -12.93 5.69
C ASN A 21 4.05 -14.14 5.09
N ALA A 22 4.69 -14.81 4.12
CA ALA A 22 4.06 -15.89 3.38
C ALA A 22 3.83 -17.16 4.24
N TRP A 23 4.61 -17.38 5.29
CA TRP A 23 4.43 -18.52 6.19
C TRP A 23 3.25 -18.33 7.14
N THR A 24 3.10 -17.12 7.69
CA THR A 24 2.11 -16.84 8.75
C THR A 24 0.84 -16.15 8.24
N GLY A 25 0.87 -15.57 7.04
CA GLY A 25 -0.20 -14.72 6.51
C GLY A 25 -0.34 -13.36 7.23
N LYS A 26 0.53 -13.03 8.18
CA LYS A 26 0.43 -11.78 8.94
C LYS A 26 1.11 -10.62 8.21
N ALA A 27 0.57 -9.41 8.38
CA ALA A 27 1.27 -8.20 8.03
C ALA A 27 2.47 -7.99 8.96
N GLU A 28 3.61 -7.64 8.39
CA GLU A 28 4.79 -7.19 9.10
C GLU A 28 5.22 -5.84 8.54
N TYR A 29 5.77 -4.98 9.40
CA TYR A 29 6.21 -3.64 9.02
C TYR A 29 7.70 -3.55 9.25
N LYS A 30 8.44 -3.46 8.15
CA LYS A 30 9.90 -3.38 8.17
C LYS A 30 10.35 -1.92 8.28
N ASP A 31 11.49 -1.72 8.91
CA ASP A 31 12.14 -0.42 8.97
C ASP A 31 12.65 -0.03 7.57
N GLY A 32 11.98 0.92 6.95
CA GLY A 32 12.29 1.39 5.60
C GLY A 32 13.63 2.12 5.52
N MET A 33 14.17 2.63 6.64
CA MET A 33 15.50 3.25 6.67
C MET A 33 16.64 2.23 6.46
N LYS A 34 16.34 0.93 6.63
CA LYS A 34 17.30 -0.17 6.35
C LYS A 34 17.22 -0.66 4.90
N LEU A 35 16.88 0.22 3.98
CA LEU A 35 16.82 -0.12 2.55
C LEU A 35 18.22 -0.45 2.03
N ASP A 36 18.36 -1.63 1.40
CA ASP A 36 19.60 -2.02 0.73
C ASP A 36 19.66 -1.50 -0.72
N LYS A 37 20.86 -1.48 -1.31
CA LYS A 37 21.07 -1.01 -2.70
C LYS A 37 20.28 -1.82 -3.75
N LYS A 38 19.82 -3.04 -3.42
CA LYS A 38 18.96 -3.88 -4.28
C LYS A 38 17.48 -3.62 -4.06
N CYS A 39 17.14 -2.72 -3.15
CA CYS A 39 15.76 -2.41 -2.75
C CYS A 39 14.96 -3.67 -2.41
N THR A 40 15.59 -4.65 -1.74
CA THR A 40 15.00 -5.99 -1.50
C THR A 40 13.67 -5.88 -0.79
N MET A 41 13.55 -5.00 0.20
CA MET A 41 12.31 -4.79 0.95
C MET A 41 11.21 -4.17 0.08
N LEU A 42 11.53 -3.19 -0.78
CA LEU A 42 10.56 -2.60 -1.73
C LEU A 42 10.12 -3.62 -2.78
N ARG A 43 11.04 -4.48 -3.24
CA ARG A 43 10.68 -5.60 -4.13
C ARG A 43 9.75 -6.58 -3.44
N ALA A 44 9.95 -6.84 -2.14
CA ALA A 44 9.07 -7.72 -1.36
C ALA A 44 7.66 -7.16 -1.24
N THR A 45 7.50 -5.85 -0.93
CA THR A 45 6.19 -5.22 -0.81
C THR A 45 5.47 -5.04 -2.16
N CYS A 46 6.18 -5.18 -3.28
CA CYS A 46 5.61 -5.19 -4.63
C CYS A 46 5.43 -6.59 -5.24
N ALA A 47 5.79 -7.65 -4.51
CA ALA A 47 5.71 -9.02 -5.03
C ALA A 47 4.27 -9.55 -4.98
N ILE A 48 3.54 -9.37 -6.09
CA ILE A 48 2.16 -9.84 -6.23
C ILE A 48 2.17 -11.36 -6.48
N PRO A 49 1.44 -12.17 -5.68
CA PRO A 49 1.30 -13.59 -5.93
C PRO A 49 0.80 -13.88 -7.34
N PHE A 50 1.25 -14.96 -7.92
CA PHE A 50 1.02 -15.39 -9.29
C PHE A 50 1.89 -14.68 -10.34
N ALA A 51 2.16 -13.38 -10.19
CA ALA A 51 3.04 -12.65 -11.11
C ALA A 51 4.52 -12.75 -10.69
N PHE A 52 4.79 -12.83 -9.39
CA PHE A 52 6.14 -12.86 -8.84
C PHE A 52 6.31 -13.94 -7.77
N PRO A 53 7.51 -14.51 -7.61
CA PRO A 53 7.84 -15.34 -6.46
C PRO A 53 7.91 -14.50 -5.17
N THR A 54 7.90 -15.18 -4.02
CA THR A 54 8.22 -14.52 -2.75
C THR A 54 9.63 -13.94 -2.77
N ILE A 55 9.81 -12.80 -2.16
CA ILE A 55 11.13 -12.21 -1.90
C ILE A 55 11.51 -12.52 -0.45
N LYS A 56 12.75 -12.99 -0.25
CA LYS A 56 13.27 -13.26 1.09
C LYS A 56 13.89 -11.99 1.68
N VAL A 57 13.45 -11.64 2.89
CA VAL A 57 14.05 -10.60 3.74
C VAL A 57 14.35 -11.28 5.07
N ASP A 58 15.59 -11.20 5.54
CA ASP A 58 16.06 -11.86 6.77
C ASP A 58 15.68 -13.37 6.84
N GLY A 59 15.83 -14.07 5.72
CA GLY A 59 15.52 -15.49 5.59
C GLY A 59 14.04 -15.85 5.49
N LYS A 60 13.11 -14.92 5.72
CA LYS A 60 11.65 -15.14 5.66
C LYS A 60 11.10 -14.77 4.28
N PRO A 61 10.14 -15.54 3.73
CA PRO A 61 9.50 -15.22 2.46
C PRO A 61 8.37 -14.21 2.64
N TYR A 62 8.36 -13.18 1.80
CA TYR A 62 7.33 -12.14 1.80
C TYR A 62 6.69 -11.96 0.45
N TYR A 63 5.45 -11.49 0.48
CA TYR A 63 4.65 -10.98 -0.61
C TYR A 63 4.21 -9.53 -0.33
N ASP A 64 3.53 -8.94 -1.30
CA ASP A 64 2.92 -7.61 -1.25
C ASP A 64 2.17 -7.39 0.08
N GLY A 65 2.47 -6.29 0.76
CA GLY A 65 1.85 -5.92 2.03
C GLY A 65 0.34 -5.75 1.94
N GLY A 66 -0.16 -5.30 0.79
CA GLY A 66 -1.59 -5.11 0.53
C GLY A 66 -2.41 -6.41 0.46
N ILE A 67 -1.81 -7.58 0.66
CA ILE A 67 -2.52 -8.85 0.84
C ILE A 67 -3.06 -8.93 2.27
N ALA A 68 -2.23 -8.65 3.26
CA ALA A 68 -2.62 -8.72 4.68
C ALA A 68 -3.17 -7.39 5.18
N ASP A 69 -2.53 -6.26 4.82
CA ASP A 69 -2.96 -4.91 5.19
C ASP A 69 -2.87 -3.94 4.00
N PRO A 70 -3.96 -3.75 3.26
CA PRO A 70 -3.95 -2.96 2.02
C PRO A 70 -3.80 -1.44 2.24
N ILE A 71 -4.17 -0.92 3.40
CA ILE A 71 -4.05 0.48 3.78
C ILE A 71 -3.68 0.51 5.26
N PRO A 72 -2.39 0.75 5.62
CA PRO A 72 -1.87 0.52 6.96
C PRO A 72 -2.25 1.63 7.98
N ILE A 73 -3.46 2.15 7.92
CA ILE A 73 -3.95 3.22 8.79
C ILE A 73 -3.99 2.81 10.26
N ARG A 74 -4.36 1.54 10.54
CA ARG A 74 -4.37 1.04 11.93
C ARG A 74 -2.98 1.02 12.52
N ARG A 75 -1.99 0.61 11.71
CA ARG A 75 -0.59 0.63 12.12
C ARG A 75 -0.09 2.04 12.38
N SER A 76 -0.48 3.02 11.56
CA SER A 76 -0.14 4.42 11.80
C SER A 76 -0.66 4.90 13.17
N ILE A 77 -1.91 4.58 13.49
CA ILE A 77 -2.53 4.95 14.78
C ILE A 77 -1.86 4.21 15.96
N GLU A 78 -1.55 2.91 15.80
CA GLU A 78 -0.82 2.13 16.82
C GLU A 78 0.58 2.68 17.09
N ASP A 79 1.21 3.32 16.08
CA ASP A 79 2.49 4.00 16.21
C ASP A 79 2.37 5.39 16.88
N GLY A 80 1.17 5.81 17.29
CA GLY A 80 0.91 7.06 17.99
C GLY A 80 0.54 8.24 17.10
N ASN A 81 0.28 8.02 15.80
CA ASN A 81 -0.13 9.10 14.90
C ASN A 81 -1.66 9.31 14.97
N ASP A 82 -2.10 10.37 15.59
CA ASP A 82 -3.50 10.77 15.73
C ASP A 82 -4.02 11.58 14.51
N LYS A 83 -3.12 12.11 13.69
CA LYS A 83 -3.38 12.85 12.45
C LYS A 83 -2.78 12.10 11.26
N ASN A 84 -3.54 11.91 10.18
CA ASN A 84 -3.10 11.06 9.06
C ASN A 84 -3.41 11.69 7.71
N LEU A 85 -2.41 11.85 6.85
CA LEU A 85 -2.60 12.10 5.43
C LEU A 85 -2.59 10.76 4.69
N ILE A 86 -3.71 10.41 4.08
CA ILE A 86 -3.90 9.12 3.40
C ILE A 86 -3.95 9.33 1.89
N VAL A 87 -3.04 8.71 1.15
CA VAL A 87 -3.05 8.75 -0.32
C VAL A 87 -3.57 7.42 -0.83
N LEU A 88 -4.72 7.42 -1.48
CA LEU A 88 -5.34 6.25 -2.09
C LEU A 88 -5.12 6.27 -3.60
N THR A 89 -5.03 5.08 -4.20
CA THR A 89 -4.85 4.88 -5.64
C THR A 89 -6.14 4.58 -6.38
N ARG A 90 -7.29 4.75 -5.72
CA ARG A 90 -8.62 4.51 -6.30
C ARG A 90 -9.53 5.69 -6.00
N PRO A 91 -10.42 6.05 -6.94
CA PRO A 91 -11.30 7.20 -6.80
C PRO A 91 -12.31 7.01 -5.67
N GLU A 92 -12.99 8.09 -5.33
CA GLU A 92 -14.09 8.06 -4.38
C GLU A 92 -15.19 7.11 -4.83
N GLY A 93 -15.84 6.47 -3.88
CA GLY A 93 -16.89 5.48 -4.17
C GLY A 93 -16.40 4.11 -4.65
N TYR A 94 -15.14 3.98 -5.05
CA TYR A 94 -14.60 2.69 -5.47
C TYR A 94 -14.71 1.65 -4.35
N ARG A 95 -15.17 0.46 -4.72
CA ARG A 95 -15.15 -0.73 -3.85
C ARG A 95 -14.53 -1.90 -4.60
N LYS A 96 -13.61 -2.57 -3.92
CA LYS A 96 -12.90 -3.71 -4.50
C LYS A 96 -13.80 -4.94 -4.52
N GLU A 97 -13.70 -5.71 -5.59
CA GLU A 97 -14.37 -7.01 -5.76
C GLU A 97 -13.36 -8.17 -5.71
N LEU A 98 -13.88 -9.37 -5.53
CA LEU A 98 -13.07 -10.59 -5.57
C LEU A 98 -12.59 -10.88 -7.00
N SER A 99 -11.31 -10.65 -7.25
CA SER A 99 -10.71 -10.84 -8.59
C SER A 99 -10.47 -12.31 -8.92
N LYS A 100 -10.51 -12.62 -10.22
CA LYS A 100 -10.16 -13.97 -10.75
C LYS A 100 -8.70 -14.31 -10.42
N SER A 101 -7.79 -13.34 -10.46
CA SER A 101 -6.37 -13.51 -10.12
C SER A 101 -6.18 -13.90 -8.65
N ASN A 102 -6.92 -13.31 -7.72
CA ASN A 102 -6.86 -13.72 -6.30
C ASN A 102 -7.36 -15.15 -6.08
N LYS A 103 -8.41 -15.57 -6.80
CA LYS A 103 -8.88 -16.98 -6.75
C LYS A 103 -7.82 -17.95 -7.27
N ALA A 104 -7.19 -17.62 -8.40
CA ALA A 104 -6.12 -18.44 -8.98
C ALA A 104 -4.89 -18.51 -8.05
N ALA A 105 -4.45 -17.38 -7.51
CA ALA A 105 -3.32 -17.33 -6.58
C ALA A 105 -3.62 -18.10 -5.29
N ALA A 106 -4.82 -18.01 -4.73
CA ALA A 106 -5.23 -18.78 -3.57
C ALA A 106 -5.13 -20.29 -3.81
N LYS A 107 -5.60 -20.76 -4.98
CA LYS A 107 -5.49 -22.18 -5.37
C LYS A 107 -4.03 -22.63 -5.52
N LEU A 108 -3.20 -21.83 -6.18
CA LEU A 108 -1.79 -22.13 -6.45
C LEU A 108 -0.97 -22.21 -5.17
N LEU A 109 -1.20 -21.28 -4.23
CA LEU A 109 -0.37 -21.14 -3.04
C LEU A 109 -0.80 -22.03 -1.86
N LYS A 110 -1.97 -22.66 -1.92
CA LYS A 110 -2.58 -23.43 -0.82
C LYS A 110 -1.63 -24.47 -0.19
N ARG A 111 -0.85 -25.18 -1.01
CA ARG A 111 0.04 -26.23 -0.51
C ARG A 111 1.31 -25.69 0.12
N LYS A 112 1.87 -24.60 -0.44
CA LYS A 112 3.14 -24.02 0.01
C LYS A 112 2.96 -23.01 1.15
N TYR A 113 1.88 -22.27 1.11
CA TYR A 113 1.58 -21.18 2.06
C TYR A 113 0.11 -21.24 2.50
N PRO A 114 -0.25 -22.15 3.41
CA PRO A 114 -1.65 -22.47 3.74
C PRO A 114 -2.46 -21.30 4.32
N HIS A 115 -1.80 -20.28 4.87
CA HIS A 115 -2.44 -19.10 5.42
C HIS A 115 -2.78 -18.01 4.38
N LEU A 116 -2.21 -18.07 3.17
CA LEU A 116 -2.45 -17.04 2.15
C LEU A 116 -3.79 -17.17 1.41
N PRO A 117 -4.36 -18.35 1.15
CA PRO A 117 -5.63 -18.47 0.43
C PRO A 117 -6.76 -17.66 1.03
N GLU A 118 -6.98 -17.74 2.32
CA GLU A 118 -8.02 -16.99 3.02
C GLU A 118 -7.80 -15.46 2.89
N LEU A 119 -6.55 -15.02 3.03
CA LEU A 119 -6.21 -13.60 2.87
C LEU A 119 -6.51 -13.09 1.46
N LEU A 120 -6.17 -13.86 0.43
CA LEU A 120 -6.39 -13.51 -0.96
C LEU A 120 -7.89 -13.47 -1.30
N LEU A 121 -8.66 -14.46 -0.83
CA LEU A 121 -10.10 -14.54 -1.07
C LEU A 121 -10.87 -13.44 -0.35
N ASN A 122 -10.42 -13.01 0.84
CA ASN A 122 -11.06 -11.97 1.64
C ASN A 122 -10.40 -10.58 1.49
N ARG A 123 -9.43 -10.41 0.57
CA ARG A 123 -8.71 -9.14 0.36
C ARG A 123 -9.65 -7.98 0.05
N HIS A 124 -10.67 -8.20 -0.77
CA HIS A 124 -11.64 -7.19 -1.14
C HIS A 124 -12.51 -6.73 0.05
N ILE A 125 -12.93 -7.66 0.91
CA ILE A 125 -13.70 -7.34 2.12
C ILE A 125 -12.84 -6.49 3.07
N ARG A 126 -11.60 -6.90 3.30
CA ARG A 126 -10.66 -6.19 4.16
C ARG A 126 -10.36 -4.78 3.64
N TYR A 127 -10.06 -4.65 2.35
CA TYR A 127 -9.84 -3.36 1.69
C TYR A 127 -11.03 -2.43 1.89
N ASN A 128 -12.23 -2.89 1.56
CA ASN A 128 -13.45 -2.07 1.66
C ASN A 128 -13.77 -1.66 3.10
N LYS A 129 -13.51 -2.55 4.08
CA LYS A 129 -13.65 -2.23 5.50
C LYS A 129 -12.66 -1.16 5.94
N THR A 130 -11.40 -1.25 5.48
CA THR A 130 -10.37 -0.26 5.82
C THR A 130 -10.66 1.09 5.16
N VAL A 131 -11.12 1.12 3.90
CA VAL A 131 -11.53 2.38 3.24
C VAL A 131 -12.64 3.07 4.03
N ARG A 132 -13.68 2.34 4.45
CA ARG A 132 -14.76 2.91 5.29
C ARG A 132 -14.22 3.49 6.60
N TYR A 133 -13.24 2.84 7.21
CA TYR A 133 -12.59 3.34 8.42
C TYR A 133 -11.79 4.62 8.15
N CYS A 134 -11.06 4.71 7.04
CA CYS A 134 -10.39 5.94 6.62
C CYS A 134 -11.40 7.08 6.39
N GLU A 135 -12.51 6.79 5.71
CA GLU A 135 -13.59 7.75 5.48
C GLU A 135 -14.23 8.24 6.80
N GLN A 136 -14.31 7.37 7.81
CA GLN A 136 -14.75 7.76 9.15
C GLN A 136 -13.76 8.70 9.82
N LEU A 137 -12.46 8.38 9.80
CA LEU A 137 -11.41 9.23 10.36
C LEU A 137 -11.38 10.62 9.69
N GLU A 138 -11.63 10.68 8.39
CA GLU A 138 -11.73 11.94 7.67
C GLU A 138 -12.92 12.78 8.15
N ARG A 139 -14.10 12.18 8.33
CA ARG A 139 -15.27 12.88 8.92
C ARG A 139 -15.04 13.33 10.37
N GLU A 140 -14.21 12.62 11.10
CA GLU A 140 -13.82 12.99 12.48
C GLU A 140 -12.72 14.05 12.53
N GLY A 141 -12.22 14.55 11.40
CA GLY A 141 -11.12 15.51 11.33
C GLY A 141 -9.76 14.94 11.74
N LYS A 142 -9.61 13.61 11.74
CA LYS A 142 -8.37 12.89 12.09
C LYS A 142 -7.56 12.49 10.87
N ALA A 143 -8.12 12.65 9.68
CA ALA A 143 -7.43 12.34 8.43
C ALA A 143 -7.85 13.27 7.31
N VAL A 144 -6.96 13.45 6.32
CA VAL A 144 -7.27 13.94 4.99
C VAL A 144 -6.96 12.83 4.00
N ILE A 145 -7.91 12.53 3.11
CA ILE A 145 -7.74 11.49 2.09
C ILE A 145 -7.57 12.16 0.72
N LEU A 146 -6.45 11.90 0.06
CA LEU A 146 -6.22 12.25 -1.34
C LEU A 146 -6.55 11.04 -2.22
N ARG A 147 -7.32 11.26 -3.27
CA ARG A 147 -7.78 10.22 -4.21
C ARG A 147 -7.61 10.68 -5.65
N PRO A 148 -7.33 9.77 -6.60
CA PRO A 148 -7.43 10.11 -8.01
C PRO A 148 -8.89 10.33 -8.40
N GLU A 149 -9.13 11.13 -9.44
CA GLU A 149 -10.47 11.43 -9.95
C GLU A 149 -11.06 10.27 -10.75
N TYR A 150 -10.19 9.42 -11.29
CA TYR A 150 -10.57 8.24 -12.08
C TYR A 150 -9.70 7.03 -11.72
N THR A 151 -10.14 5.85 -12.16
CA THR A 151 -9.38 4.62 -11.94
C THR A 151 -8.14 4.59 -12.83
N ILE A 152 -6.98 4.42 -12.21
CA ILE A 152 -5.69 4.30 -12.88
C ILE A 152 -5.36 2.81 -13.06
N ASP A 153 -4.93 2.40 -14.25
CA ASP A 153 -4.41 1.05 -14.47
C ASP A 153 -3.04 0.91 -13.80
N SER A 154 -2.88 -0.13 -13.00
CA SER A 154 -1.61 -0.40 -12.30
C SER A 154 -0.49 -0.89 -13.24
N LEU A 155 -0.82 -1.26 -14.47
CA LEU A 155 0.11 -1.73 -15.50
C LEU A 155 0.16 -0.80 -16.72
N GLU A 156 -0.29 0.45 -16.57
CA GLU A 156 -0.24 1.45 -17.61
C GLU A 156 1.19 1.64 -18.15
N LYS A 157 1.33 1.70 -19.46
CA LYS A 157 2.61 1.85 -20.17
C LYS A 157 2.65 3.07 -21.07
N ASP A 158 1.49 3.67 -21.34
CA ASP A 158 1.40 4.89 -22.13
C ASP A 158 1.95 6.07 -21.34
N ILE A 159 3.02 6.67 -21.89
CA ILE A 159 3.75 7.75 -21.21
C ILE A 159 2.87 8.99 -21.04
N ASP A 160 1.98 9.28 -21.98
CA ASP A 160 1.13 10.47 -21.90
C ASP A 160 0.01 10.25 -20.87
N VAL A 161 -0.53 9.05 -20.75
CA VAL A 161 -1.46 8.69 -19.67
C VAL A 161 -0.77 8.76 -18.30
N LEU A 162 0.49 8.31 -18.19
CA LEU A 162 1.27 8.42 -16.96
C LEU A 162 1.53 9.88 -16.57
N LYS A 163 1.85 10.76 -17.54
CA LYS A 163 2.01 12.21 -17.28
C LYS A 163 0.70 12.85 -16.84
N GLN A 164 -0.40 12.60 -17.55
CA GLN A 164 -1.73 13.08 -17.15
C GLN A 164 -2.12 12.64 -15.74
N THR A 165 -1.79 11.38 -15.38
CA THR A 165 -2.02 10.84 -14.03
C THR A 165 -1.17 11.58 -12.98
N TYR A 166 0.09 11.89 -13.31
CA TYR A 166 0.95 12.69 -12.44
C TYR A 166 0.39 14.11 -12.23
N ASP A 167 0.01 14.79 -13.32
CA ASP A 167 -0.54 16.14 -13.29
C ASP A 167 -1.87 16.20 -12.49
N MET A 168 -2.71 15.19 -12.64
CA MET A 168 -3.93 15.04 -11.86
C MET A 168 -3.61 14.89 -10.37
N GLY A 169 -2.66 14.03 -10.00
CA GLY A 169 -2.24 13.86 -8.59
C GLY A 169 -1.68 15.16 -7.99
N TYR A 170 -0.88 15.90 -8.76
CA TYR A 170 -0.35 17.20 -8.35
C TYR A 170 -1.46 18.22 -8.13
N ARG A 171 -2.42 18.33 -9.07
CA ARG A 171 -3.58 19.24 -8.97
C ARG A 171 -4.44 18.90 -7.76
N VAL A 172 -4.86 17.63 -7.60
CA VAL A 172 -5.65 17.18 -6.45
C VAL A 172 -4.99 17.55 -5.12
N THR A 173 -3.68 17.35 -5.02
CA THR A 173 -2.92 17.69 -3.80
C THR A 173 -2.95 19.21 -3.56
N LYS A 174 -2.75 20.01 -4.60
CA LYS A 174 -2.72 21.47 -4.52
C LYS A 174 -4.08 22.04 -4.11
N GLU A 175 -5.16 21.51 -4.63
CA GLU A 175 -6.54 21.90 -4.26
C GLU A 175 -6.88 21.57 -2.80
N ASN A 176 -6.26 20.53 -2.22
CA ASN A 176 -6.46 20.13 -0.84
C ASN A 176 -5.41 20.67 0.13
N ILE A 177 -4.49 21.54 -0.32
CA ILE A 177 -3.34 21.97 0.51
C ILE A 177 -3.76 22.65 1.82
N ASN A 178 -4.85 23.41 1.82
CA ASN A 178 -5.35 24.09 3.03
C ASN A 178 -5.90 23.06 4.03
N ARG A 179 -6.68 22.09 3.58
CA ARG A 179 -7.18 20.98 4.42
C ARG A 179 -6.02 20.17 5.03
N ILE A 180 -4.94 19.99 4.27
CA ILE A 180 -3.74 19.30 4.76
C ILE A 180 -3.06 20.15 5.85
N LYS A 181 -2.88 21.46 5.64
CA LYS A 181 -2.28 22.36 6.62
C LYS A 181 -3.12 22.51 7.90
N GLU A 182 -4.43 22.46 7.79
CA GLU A 182 -5.35 22.50 8.94
C GLU A 182 -5.31 21.18 9.76
N LEU A 183 -4.91 20.09 9.15
CA LEU A 183 -4.79 18.79 9.82
C LEU A 183 -3.60 18.75 10.76
N PHE A 184 -2.47 19.40 10.42
CA PHE A 184 -1.19 19.36 11.16
C PHE A 184 -0.84 20.72 11.76
#